data_dafffaa70e3938bc9d90ca93d8aef1e1
#
_entry.id   dafffaa70e3938bc9d90ca93d8aef1e1
#
_cell.length_a   1.000
_cell.length_b   1.000
_cell.length_c   1.000
_cell.angle_alpha   90.00
_cell.angle_beta   90.00
_cell.angle_gamma   90.00
#
_symmetry.space_group_name_H-M   'P 1'
#
loop_
_entity.id
_entity.type
_entity.pdbx_description
1 polymer ?
#
loop_
_entity_poly.entity_id
_entity_poly.type
_entity_poly.pdbx_seq_one_letter_code
_entity_poly.pdbx_strand_id
1 'polypeptide(L)'
;MRRTRFDEWPCPIARTTDLIGDWWTPLVLRELFAGRSRFDDLQGALGCSRAVLAQRLDRLVEEGMLVKVPYEEHPPRHDYRLTDKGRAFWDVLAAMWRWGSDWLWDGEEPPVVLVDRDTRAEIRPRVVDEATGLPLDVRQLRMARNPRTHPDL
;
A
#
# COMPACT_ATOMS: atom_id res chain seq x y z
N MET A 1 14.10 18.50 11.11
CA MET A 1 13.17 17.97 12.11
C MET A 1 13.30 16.45 12.12
N ARG A 2 13.61 15.82 13.26
CA ARG A 2 13.77 14.35 13.33
C ARG A 2 12.38 13.72 13.24
N ARG A 3 12.18 12.83 12.26
CA ARG A 3 10.89 12.12 12.10
C ARG A 3 10.65 11.23 13.32
N THR A 4 9.49 11.35 13.95
CA THR A 4 9.04 10.40 14.99
C THR A 4 8.84 9.03 14.34
N ARG A 5 9.40 7.97 14.96
CA ARG A 5 9.28 6.58 14.52
C ARG A 5 8.22 5.87 15.36
N PHE A 6 7.43 5.01 14.71
CA PHE A 6 6.37 4.22 15.34
C PHE A 6 6.56 2.71 15.16
N ASP A 7 7.72 2.31 14.67
CA ASP A 7 8.09 0.93 14.35
C ASP A 7 8.07 -0.01 15.59
N GLU A 8 8.30 0.52 16.80
CA GLU A 8 8.24 -0.23 18.06
C GLU A 8 6.88 -0.14 18.77
N TRP A 9 5.93 0.64 18.27
CA TRP A 9 4.65 0.79 18.93
C TRP A 9 3.84 -0.53 18.92
N PRO A 10 3.10 -0.85 20.00
CA PRO A 10 2.27 -2.05 20.08
C PRO A 10 0.94 -1.90 19.30
N CYS A 11 0.96 -1.23 18.18
CA CYS A 11 -0.21 -0.92 17.36
C CYS A 11 0.10 -1.19 15.88
N PRO A 12 -0.62 -2.13 15.23
CA PRO A 12 -0.43 -2.41 13.80
C PRO A 12 -0.61 -1.18 12.91
N ILE A 13 -1.59 -0.32 13.21
CA ILE A 13 -1.83 0.92 12.46
C ILE A 13 -0.62 1.85 12.57
N ALA A 14 -0.07 2.05 13.79
CA ALA A 14 1.09 2.92 13.99
C ALA A 14 2.31 2.43 13.20
N ARG A 15 2.59 1.12 13.23
CA ARG A 15 3.69 0.50 12.47
C ARG A 15 3.49 0.62 10.96
N THR A 16 2.28 0.38 10.46
CA THR A 16 1.95 0.58 9.05
C THR A 16 2.10 2.05 8.65
N THR A 17 1.63 2.98 9.49
CA THR A 17 1.80 4.42 9.27
C THR A 17 3.28 4.82 9.23
N ASP A 18 4.16 4.24 10.05
CA ASP A 18 5.60 4.49 9.97
C ASP A 18 6.18 4.07 8.61
N LEU A 19 5.74 2.95 8.09
CA LEU A 19 6.19 2.43 6.79
C LEU A 19 5.71 3.30 5.62
N ILE A 20 4.42 3.67 5.58
CA ILE A 20 3.81 4.42 4.48
C ILE A 20 3.68 5.92 4.75
N GLY A 21 4.10 6.41 5.91
CA GLY A 21 3.85 7.76 6.42
C GLY A 21 4.53 8.89 5.64
N ASP A 22 4.55 8.79 4.34
CA ASP A 22 4.86 9.82 3.37
C ASP A 22 3.85 9.76 2.21
N TRP A 23 3.79 10.80 1.43
CA TRP A 23 2.79 10.97 0.38
C TRP A 23 3.06 10.11 -0.87
N TRP A 24 4.32 9.70 -1.06
CA TRP A 24 4.74 9.02 -2.27
C TRP A 24 4.66 7.49 -2.17
N THR A 25 4.89 6.92 -0.99
CA THR A 25 4.93 5.47 -0.81
C THR A 25 3.63 4.76 -1.28
N PRO A 26 2.42 5.21 -0.89
CA PRO A 26 1.19 4.61 -1.41
C PRO A 26 1.05 4.75 -2.93
N LEU A 27 1.49 5.88 -3.50
CA LEU A 27 1.43 6.12 -4.93
C LEU A 27 2.44 5.26 -5.70
N VAL A 28 3.66 5.07 -5.18
CA VAL A 28 4.66 4.15 -5.75
C VAL A 28 4.10 2.72 -5.78
N LEU A 29 3.52 2.26 -4.68
CA LEU A 29 2.90 0.93 -4.62
C LEU A 29 1.74 0.79 -5.61
N ARG A 30 0.88 1.81 -5.75
CA ARG A 30 -0.18 1.84 -6.75
C ARG A 30 0.36 1.63 -8.18
N GLU A 31 1.44 2.32 -8.54
CA GLU A 31 2.04 2.18 -9.87
C GLU A 31 2.65 0.79 -10.11
N LEU A 32 3.24 0.19 -9.08
CA LEU A 32 3.73 -1.19 -9.12
C LEU A 32 2.58 -2.19 -9.31
N PHE A 33 1.45 -1.99 -8.64
CA PHE A 33 0.23 -2.79 -8.86
C PHE A 33 -0.36 -2.58 -10.25
N ALA A 34 -0.21 -1.39 -10.83
CA ALA A 34 -0.58 -1.11 -12.23
C ALA A 34 0.38 -1.75 -13.26
N GLY A 35 1.43 -2.45 -12.80
CA GLY A 35 2.36 -3.20 -13.63
C GLY A 35 3.62 -2.44 -14.05
N ARG A 36 3.84 -1.21 -13.56
CA ARG A 36 5.10 -0.50 -13.78
C ARG A 36 6.17 -1.06 -12.86
N SER A 37 7.33 -1.42 -13.41
CA SER A 37 8.41 -2.03 -12.64
C SER A 37 9.74 -1.28 -12.74
N ARG A 38 9.89 -0.42 -13.74
CA ARG A 38 11.15 0.28 -14.02
C ARG A 38 11.17 1.66 -13.38
N PHE A 39 12.34 2.08 -12.94
CA PHE A 39 12.53 3.37 -12.28
C PHE A 39 12.01 4.55 -13.13
N ASP A 40 12.38 4.60 -14.41
CA ASP A 40 12.02 5.72 -15.27
C ASP A 40 10.51 5.75 -15.58
N ASP A 41 9.86 4.57 -15.72
CA ASP A 41 8.40 4.48 -15.89
C ASP A 41 7.64 4.94 -14.63
N LEU A 42 8.12 4.53 -13.46
CA LEU A 42 7.59 4.97 -12.16
C LEU A 42 7.76 6.49 -11.98
N GLN A 43 8.95 7.00 -12.28
CA GLN A 43 9.25 8.42 -12.14
C GLN A 43 8.42 9.28 -13.11
N GLY A 44 8.24 8.83 -14.36
CA GLY A 44 7.39 9.50 -15.34
C GLY A 44 5.92 9.52 -14.94
N ALA A 45 5.40 8.42 -14.39
CA ALA A 45 4.02 8.34 -13.94
C ALA A 45 3.73 9.18 -12.68
N LEU A 46 4.69 9.27 -11.76
CA LEU A 46 4.53 9.97 -10.50
C LEU A 46 4.88 11.46 -10.56
N GLY A 47 5.77 11.86 -11.45
CA GLY A 47 6.25 13.24 -11.56
C GLY A 47 7.09 13.72 -10.36
N CYS A 48 7.47 12.83 -9.44
CA CYS A 48 8.34 13.18 -8.32
C CYS A 48 9.83 13.27 -8.74
N SER A 49 10.66 13.87 -7.89
CA SER A 49 12.11 13.91 -8.16
C SER A 49 12.73 12.51 -8.09
N ARG A 50 13.80 12.28 -8.87
CA ARG A 50 14.55 11.02 -8.87
C ARG A 50 15.06 10.65 -7.46
N ALA A 51 15.49 11.63 -6.68
CA ALA A 51 15.98 11.43 -5.32
C ALA A 51 14.86 10.94 -4.38
N VAL A 52 13.66 11.51 -4.49
CA VAL A 52 12.50 11.09 -3.71
C VAL A 52 12.12 9.66 -4.09
N LEU A 53 11.98 9.35 -5.38
CA LEU A 53 11.63 8.00 -5.82
C LEU A 53 12.66 6.97 -5.38
N ALA A 54 13.96 7.25 -5.57
CA ALA A 54 15.04 6.36 -5.13
C ALA A 54 14.94 6.04 -3.64
N GLN A 55 14.77 7.06 -2.81
CA GLN A 55 14.63 6.90 -1.36
C GLN A 55 13.41 6.02 -0.98
N ARG A 56 12.29 6.17 -1.68
CA ARG A 56 11.08 5.37 -1.43
C ARG A 56 11.26 3.92 -1.85
N LEU A 57 11.82 3.69 -3.03
CA LEU A 57 12.09 2.35 -3.53
C LEU A 57 13.12 1.62 -2.66
N ASP A 58 14.19 2.28 -2.25
CA ASP A 58 15.20 1.70 -1.36
C ASP A 58 14.58 1.30 -0.03
N ARG A 59 13.78 2.18 0.59
CA ARG A 59 13.07 1.83 1.82
C ARG A 59 12.12 0.64 1.63
N LEU A 60 11.36 0.59 0.57
CA LEU A 60 10.46 -0.53 0.29
C LEU A 60 11.22 -1.86 0.09
N VAL A 61 12.44 -1.80 -0.46
CA VAL A 61 13.34 -2.96 -0.54
C VAL A 61 13.85 -3.35 0.85
N GLU A 62 14.33 -2.40 1.64
CA GLU A 62 14.78 -2.63 3.02
C GLU A 62 13.69 -3.26 3.90
N GLU A 63 12.45 -2.80 3.74
CA GLU A 63 11.28 -3.32 4.45
C GLU A 63 10.78 -4.66 3.90
N GLY A 64 11.42 -5.20 2.85
CA GLY A 64 11.07 -6.48 2.24
C GLY A 64 9.74 -6.48 1.47
N MET A 65 9.25 -5.32 1.08
CA MET A 65 8.05 -5.19 0.24
C MET A 65 8.37 -5.30 -1.24
N LEU A 66 9.59 -4.95 -1.63
CA LEU A 66 10.10 -5.04 -3.00
C LEU A 66 11.39 -5.84 -3.06
N VAL A 67 11.66 -6.40 -4.23
CA VAL A 67 12.96 -6.93 -4.63
C VAL A 67 13.43 -6.22 -5.89
N LYS A 68 14.74 -5.99 -6.00
CA LYS A 68 15.40 -5.50 -7.22
C LYS A 68 15.80 -6.71 -8.06
N VAL A 69 15.32 -6.80 -9.29
CA VAL A 69 15.68 -7.84 -10.24
C VAL A 69 16.48 -7.20 -11.38
N PRO A 70 17.77 -7.52 -11.54
CA PRO A 70 18.57 -6.94 -12.60
C PRO A 70 18.06 -7.43 -13.97
N TYR A 71 17.96 -6.53 -14.94
CA TYR A 71 17.66 -6.87 -16.33
C TYR A 71 18.72 -6.35 -17.31
N GLU A 72 19.64 -5.49 -16.87
CA GLU A 72 20.77 -4.98 -17.63
C GLU A 72 21.98 -4.78 -16.72
N GLU A 73 23.17 -5.20 -17.15
CA GLU A 73 24.38 -5.13 -16.32
C GLU A 73 25.19 -3.85 -16.55
N HIS A 74 25.15 -3.31 -17.79
CA HIS A 74 25.96 -2.14 -18.15
C HIS A 74 25.17 -1.14 -19.01
N PRO A 75 24.68 -0.03 -18.42
CA PRO A 75 24.69 0.33 -16.99
C PRO A 75 23.73 -0.54 -16.18
N PRO A 76 23.97 -0.75 -14.88
CA PRO A 76 23.11 -1.58 -14.04
C PRO A 76 21.69 -1.02 -13.98
N ARG A 77 20.70 -1.84 -14.42
CA ARG A 77 19.28 -1.48 -14.37
C ARG A 77 18.48 -2.61 -13.72
N HIS A 78 17.45 -2.24 -13.00
CA HIS A 78 16.65 -3.17 -12.22
C HIS A 78 15.16 -2.95 -12.47
N ASP A 79 14.41 -4.05 -12.49
CA ASP A 79 12.98 -4.06 -12.24
C ASP A 79 12.73 -4.11 -10.72
N TYR A 80 11.77 -3.34 -10.25
CA TYR A 80 11.24 -3.44 -8.89
C TYR A 80 10.00 -4.33 -8.90
N ARG A 81 10.03 -5.41 -8.13
CA ARG A 81 8.92 -6.36 -8.07
C ARG A 81 8.39 -6.51 -6.66
N LEU A 82 7.06 -6.58 -6.54
CA LEU A 82 6.40 -6.81 -5.26
C LEU A 82 6.72 -8.22 -4.74
N THR A 83 7.11 -8.32 -3.48
CA THR A 83 7.16 -9.58 -2.71
C THR A 83 5.75 -10.00 -2.29
N ASP A 84 5.60 -11.14 -1.59
CA ASP A 84 4.32 -11.52 -0.99
C ASP A 84 3.84 -10.49 0.03
N LYS A 85 4.76 -9.97 0.86
CA LYS A 85 4.47 -8.86 1.79
C LYS A 85 4.02 -7.60 1.03
N GLY A 86 4.70 -7.25 -0.06
CA GLY A 86 4.31 -6.13 -0.91
C GLY A 86 2.95 -6.33 -1.55
N ARG A 87 2.66 -7.53 -2.06
CA ARG A 87 1.35 -7.86 -2.66
C ARG A 87 0.21 -7.79 -1.64
N ALA A 88 0.41 -8.29 -0.43
CA ALA A 88 -0.58 -8.22 0.65
C ALA A 88 -0.97 -6.77 1.02
N PHE A 89 -0.12 -5.79 0.71
CA PHE A 89 -0.45 -4.37 0.93
C PHE A 89 -1.59 -3.86 0.03
N TRP A 90 -1.98 -4.63 -0.99
CA TRP A 90 -3.13 -4.30 -1.82
C TRP A 90 -4.40 -4.06 -1.00
N ASP A 91 -4.62 -4.81 0.06
CA ASP A 91 -5.80 -4.66 0.92
C ASP A 91 -5.89 -3.26 1.53
N VAL A 92 -4.75 -2.67 1.90
CA VAL A 92 -4.68 -1.29 2.41
C VAL A 92 -5.00 -0.29 1.29
N LEU A 93 -4.41 -0.48 0.10
CA LEU A 93 -4.69 0.39 -1.05
C LEU A 93 -6.14 0.28 -1.51
N ALA A 94 -6.73 -0.92 -1.48
CA ALA A 94 -8.13 -1.15 -1.82
C ALA A 94 -9.08 -0.42 -0.84
N ALA A 95 -8.75 -0.43 0.46
CA ALA A 95 -9.48 0.33 1.46
C ALA A 95 -9.35 1.85 1.24
N MET A 96 -8.14 2.34 0.93
CA MET A 96 -7.91 3.75 0.57
C MET A 96 -8.68 4.13 -0.71
N TRP A 97 -8.65 3.27 -1.73
CA TRP A 97 -9.42 3.47 -2.96
C TRP A 97 -10.91 3.65 -2.66
N ARG A 98 -11.48 2.71 -1.89
CA ARG A 98 -12.89 2.75 -1.55
C ARG A 98 -13.26 4.04 -0.81
N TRP A 99 -12.50 4.37 0.23
CA TRP A 99 -12.75 5.56 1.02
C TRP A 99 -12.61 6.84 0.18
N GLY A 100 -11.55 6.94 -0.63
CA GLY A 100 -11.32 8.08 -1.51
C GLY A 100 -12.43 8.25 -2.56
N SER A 101 -12.90 7.14 -3.16
CA SER A 101 -13.99 7.17 -4.14
C SER A 101 -15.31 7.64 -3.52
N ASP A 102 -15.58 7.26 -2.28
CA ASP A 102 -16.84 7.61 -1.62
C ASP A 102 -16.86 9.06 -1.08
N TRP A 103 -15.70 9.65 -0.77
CA TRP A 103 -15.64 10.88 0.05
C TRP A 103 -14.88 12.06 -0.55
N LEU A 104 -14.08 11.89 -1.60
CA LEU A 104 -13.18 12.95 -2.10
C LEU A 104 -13.60 13.54 -3.46
N TRP A 105 -14.83 13.29 -3.91
CA TRP A 105 -15.32 13.72 -5.24
C TRP A 105 -16.57 14.58 -5.19
N ASP A 106 -16.90 15.17 -4.03
CA ASP A 106 -18.03 16.11 -3.85
C ASP A 106 -19.37 15.61 -4.43
N GLY A 107 -19.60 14.30 -4.43
CA GLY A 107 -20.79 13.64 -4.97
C GLY A 107 -20.72 13.31 -6.46
N GLU A 108 -19.60 13.60 -7.12
CA GLU A 108 -19.33 13.17 -8.49
C GLU A 108 -18.67 11.77 -8.50
N GLU A 109 -18.72 11.10 -9.64
CA GLU A 109 -18.01 9.83 -9.84
C GLU A 109 -16.52 10.11 -10.09
N PRO A 110 -15.60 9.33 -9.49
CA PRO A 110 -14.18 9.47 -9.77
C PRO A 110 -13.89 9.14 -11.25
N PRO A 111 -12.95 9.86 -11.89
CA PRO A 111 -12.65 9.66 -13.32
C PRO A 111 -11.98 8.31 -13.62
N VAL A 112 -11.59 7.57 -12.58
CA VAL A 112 -10.94 6.25 -12.67
C VAL A 112 -11.66 5.29 -11.76
N VAL A 113 -12.02 4.12 -12.30
CA VAL A 113 -12.67 3.03 -11.55
C VAL A 113 -11.77 1.80 -11.52
N LEU A 114 -11.94 0.99 -10.48
CA LEU A 114 -11.29 -0.31 -10.40
C LEU A 114 -12.15 -1.33 -11.15
N VAL A 115 -11.55 -2.09 -12.04
CA VAL A 115 -12.27 -3.11 -12.82
C VAL A 115 -11.60 -4.47 -12.73
N ASP A 116 -12.39 -5.51 -12.81
CA ASP A 116 -11.90 -6.86 -13.01
C ASP A 116 -11.18 -6.97 -14.37
N ARG A 117 -10.03 -7.63 -14.39
CA ARG A 117 -9.17 -7.71 -15.58
C ARG A 117 -9.87 -8.41 -16.76
N ASP A 118 -10.58 -9.48 -16.47
CA ASP A 118 -11.13 -10.36 -17.49
C ASP A 118 -12.54 -9.94 -17.91
N THR A 119 -13.39 -9.65 -16.95
CA THR A 119 -14.80 -9.30 -17.20
C THR A 119 -15.01 -7.81 -17.45
N ARG A 120 -14.04 -6.96 -17.10
CA ARG A 120 -14.14 -5.49 -17.15
C ARG A 120 -15.24 -4.91 -16.26
N ALA A 121 -15.85 -5.72 -15.42
CA ALA A 121 -16.83 -5.26 -14.46
C ALA A 121 -16.19 -4.38 -13.39
N GLU A 122 -16.91 -3.34 -12.98
CA GLU A 122 -16.47 -2.47 -11.88
C GLU A 122 -16.40 -3.25 -10.57
N ILE A 123 -15.30 -3.04 -9.83
CA ILE A 123 -15.06 -3.60 -8.51
C ILE A 123 -15.12 -2.48 -7.48
N ARG A 124 -15.95 -2.70 -6.45
CA ARG A 124 -16.03 -1.83 -5.27
C ARG A 124 -15.51 -2.60 -4.03
N PRO A 125 -14.24 -2.44 -3.66
CA PRO A 125 -13.65 -3.23 -2.58
C PRO A 125 -14.30 -2.94 -1.23
N ARG A 126 -14.35 -3.94 -0.36
CA ARG A 126 -14.84 -3.83 1.02
C ARG A 126 -13.93 -4.58 1.99
N VAL A 127 -13.79 -4.03 3.19
CA VAL A 127 -13.14 -4.74 4.30
C VAL A 127 -14.17 -5.66 4.94
N VAL A 128 -13.82 -6.93 5.08
CA VAL A 128 -14.66 -7.97 5.67
C VAL A 128 -13.90 -8.69 6.79
N ASP A 129 -14.62 -9.29 7.70
CA ASP A 129 -14.05 -10.24 8.65
C ASP A 129 -13.67 -11.54 7.92
N GLU A 130 -12.44 -12.00 8.08
CA GLU A 130 -11.91 -13.18 7.38
C GLU A 130 -12.66 -14.47 7.73
N ALA A 131 -13.12 -14.61 8.97
CA ALA A 131 -13.80 -15.81 9.45
C ALA A 131 -15.24 -15.91 8.97
N THR A 132 -15.93 -14.78 8.81
CA THR A 132 -17.34 -14.74 8.48
C THR A 132 -17.65 -14.28 7.05
N GLY A 133 -16.70 -13.59 6.41
CA GLY A 133 -16.90 -12.93 5.11
C GLY A 133 -17.83 -11.72 5.17
N LEU A 134 -18.27 -11.30 6.35
CA LEU A 134 -19.20 -10.20 6.51
C LEU A 134 -18.48 -8.85 6.61
N PRO A 135 -19.08 -7.76 6.09
CA PRO A 135 -18.56 -6.42 6.27
C PRO A 135 -18.43 -6.05 7.75
N LEU A 136 -17.33 -5.37 8.09
CA LEU A 136 -17.09 -4.90 9.44
C LEU A 136 -17.95 -3.65 9.76
N ASP A 137 -18.66 -3.67 10.89
CA ASP A 137 -19.35 -2.50 11.44
C ASP A 137 -18.52 -1.92 12.59
N VAL A 138 -17.94 -0.74 12.37
CA VAL A 138 -17.08 -0.07 13.36
C VAL A 138 -17.74 0.11 14.73
N ARG A 139 -19.08 0.20 14.79
CA ARG A 139 -19.83 0.32 16.04
C ARG A 139 -19.80 -0.96 16.90
N GLN A 140 -19.47 -2.10 16.29
CA GLN A 140 -19.36 -3.41 16.94
C GLN A 140 -17.91 -3.79 17.22
N LEU A 141 -16.93 -2.97 16.79
CA LEU A 141 -15.51 -3.23 16.95
C LEU A 141 -14.93 -2.46 18.14
N ARG A 142 -13.98 -3.09 18.78
CA ARG A 142 -13.11 -2.43 19.77
C ARG A 142 -11.69 -2.97 19.68
N MET A 143 -10.72 -2.12 19.95
CA MET A 143 -9.35 -2.57 20.16
C MET A 143 -9.22 -3.16 21.57
N ALA A 144 -8.61 -4.33 21.66
CA ALA A 144 -8.33 -5.00 22.92
C ALA A 144 -6.90 -5.53 22.91
N ARG A 145 -6.35 -5.80 24.08
CA ARG A 145 -5.06 -6.48 24.18
C ARG A 145 -5.17 -7.90 23.60
N ASN A 146 -4.14 -8.35 22.93
CA ASN A 146 -4.12 -9.70 22.37
C ASN A 146 -3.92 -10.74 23.50
N PRO A 147 -4.89 -11.59 23.77
CA PRO A 147 -4.79 -12.58 24.84
C PRO A 147 -3.72 -13.65 24.58
N ARG A 148 -3.30 -13.83 23.31
CA ARG A 148 -2.23 -14.79 22.96
C ARG A 148 -0.82 -14.29 23.31
N THR A 149 -0.63 -12.98 23.40
CA THR A 149 0.66 -12.36 23.76
C THR A 149 0.68 -11.83 25.20
N HIS A 150 -0.48 -11.70 25.84
CA HIS A 150 -0.65 -11.20 27.20
C HIS A 150 -1.78 -12.00 27.88
N PRO A 151 -1.55 -13.29 28.20
CA PRO A 151 -2.60 -14.18 28.73
C PRO A 151 -3.09 -13.79 30.13
N ASP A 152 -2.27 -13.05 30.91
CA ASP A 152 -2.51 -12.74 32.33
C ASP A 152 -3.11 -11.34 32.59
N LEU A 153 -3.72 -10.71 31.56
CA LEU A 153 -4.30 -9.34 31.70
C LEU A 153 -5.76 -9.29 31.34
#